data_efa1a2592e5b0705dd6ddfb735c2e040
#
_entry.id   efa1a2592e5b0705dd6ddfb735c2e040
#
_cell.length_a   1.000
_cell.length_b   1.000
_cell.length_c   1.000
_cell.angle_alpha   90.00
_cell.angle_beta   90.00
_cell.angle_gamma   90.00
#
_symmetry.space_group_name_H-M   'P 1'
#
loop_
_entity.id
_entity.type
_entity.pdbx_description
1 polymer ?
#
loop_
_entity_poly.entity_id
_entity_poly.type
_entity_poly.pdbx_seq_one_letter_code
_entity_poly.pdbx_strand_id
1 'polypeptide(L)'
;MAFSDIAYKALQDVVGKENVTNDPIICQSYSRIQWTADGCVQRSELGTKMRPECIVMPGSTEEVQAVIKLANRYDFVFIPRGTGMINSAFANPGQAMMGKGVVIIDPKRMDKILKIDKDNMYAVIEPYVTFASLQAEAMKVGCTMPTPPAGSQV
;
A
#
# COMPACT_ATOMS: atom_id res chain seq x y z
N MET A 1 -20.83 -3.73 -7.94
CA MET A 1 -21.37 -4.45 -6.78
C MET A 1 -20.68 -3.95 -5.54
N ALA A 2 -21.38 -3.76 -4.44
CA ALA A 2 -20.75 -3.36 -3.19
C ALA A 2 -19.80 -4.46 -2.69
N PHE A 3 -18.71 -4.08 -2.05
CA PHE A 3 -17.79 -5.00 -1.40
C PHE A 3 -18.53 -5.82 -0.34
N SER A 4 -18.43 -7.15 -0.40
CA SER A 4 -19.29 -8.04 0.40
C SER A 4 -18.68 -8.32 1.78
N ASP A 5 -19.53 -8.48 2.81
CA ASP A 5 -19.11 -8.91 4.15
C ASP A 5 -18.38 -10.27 4.12
N ILE A 6 -18.71 -11.13 3.17
CA ILE A 6 -18.04 -12.42 2.97
C ILE A 6 -16.59 -12.19 2.53
N ALA A 7 -16.35 -11.26 1.59
CA ALA A 7 -15.00 -10.92 1.16
C ALA A 7 -14.19 -10.28 2.30
N TYR A 8 -14.81 -9.41 3.10
CA TYR A 8 -14.18 -8.81 4.28
C TYR A 8 -13.74 -9.87 5.29
N LYS A 9 -14.63 -10.80 5.62
CA LYS A 9 -14.30 -11.89 6.54
C LYS A 9 -13.20 -12.81 5.98
N ALA A 10 -13.23 -13.11 4.70
CA ALA A 10 -12.18 -13.90 4.06
C ALA A 10 -10.81 -13.21 4.11
N LEU A 11 -10.76 -11.87 4.00
CA LEU A 11 -9.52 -11.12 4.21
C LEU A 11 -9.03 -11.20 5.67
N GLN A 12 -9.94 -11.12 6.65
CA GLN A 12 -9.60 -11.30 8.06
C GLN A 12 -9.04 -12.70 8.36
N ASP A 13 -9.58 -13.74 7.72
CA ASP A 13 -9.10 -15.11 7.89
C ASP A 13 -7.69 -15.32 7.32
N VAL A 14 -7.29 -14.51 6.33
CA VAL A 14 -5.94 -14.58 5.71
C VAL A 14 -4.89 -13.85 6.54
N VAL A 15 -5.15 -12.58 6.90
CA VAL A 15 -4.11 -11.71 7.48
C VAL A 15 -4.28 -11.45 8.99
N GLY A 16 -5.36 -11.96 9.59
CA GLY A 16 -5.76 -11.66 10.96
C GLY A 16 -6.69 -10.44 11.05
N LYS A 17 -7.60 -10.47 12.03
CA LYS A 17 -8.63 -9.43 12.20
C LYS A 17 -8.03 -8.06 12.49
N GLU A 18 -6.91 -8.01 13.21
CA GLU A 18 -6.18 -6.80 13.58
C GLU A 18 -5.48 -6.14 12.39
N ASN A 19 -5.31 -6.86 11.28
CA ASN A 19 -4.61 -6.41 10.08
C ASN A 19 -5.57 -6.07 8.92
N VAL A 20 -6.86 -6.00 9.20
CA VAL A 20 -7.89 -5.57 8.23
C VAL A 20 -8.82 -4.57 8.89
N THR A 21 -9.10 -3.48 8.19
CA THR A 21 -10.06 -2.48 8.67
C THR A 21 -10.95 -1.95 7.56
N ASN A 22 -12.22 -1.77 7.87
CA ASN A 22 -13.20 -1.06 7.06
C ASN A 22 -13.71 0.20 7.78
N ASP A 23 -13.00 0.65 8.83
CA ASP A 23 -13.34 1.89 9.54
C ASP A 23 -13.38 3.07 8.55
N PRO A 24 -14.50 3.79 8.47
CA PRO A 24 -14.68 4.86 7.49
C PRO A 24 -13.65 5.98 7.60
N ILE A 25 -13.18 6.30 8.81
CA ILE A 25 -12.21 7.37 9.06
C ILE A 25 -10.82 6.93 8.60
N ILE A 26 -10.44 5.70 8.95
CA ILE A 26 -9.17 5.12 8.51
C ILE A 26 -9.16 4.99 6.99
N CYS A 27 -10.20 4.41 6.38
CA CYS A 27 -10.31 4.29 4.94
C CYS A 27 -10.25 5.67 4.24
N GLN A 28 -10.89 6.69 4.82
CA GLN A 28 -10.83 8.06 4.29
C GLN A 28 -9.42 8.64 4.30
N SER A 29 -8.58 8.30 5.29
CA SER A 29 -7.18 8.76 5.32
C SER A 29 -6.35 8.22 4.16
N TYR A 30 -6.69 7.05 3.65
CA TYR A 30 -6.05 6.43 2.48
C TYR A 30 -6.56 6.94 1.13
N SER A 31 -7.65 7.70 1.10
CA SER A 31 -8.18 8.30 -0.13
C SER A 31 -7.43 9.57 -0.55
N ARG A 32 -6.53 10.11 0.28
CA ARG A 32 -5.84 11.36 0.01
C ARG A 32 -4.80 11.22 -1.08
N ILE A 33 -4.87 12.12 -2.05
CA ILE A 33 -3.84 12.39 -3.04
C ILE A 33 -3.04 13.61 -2.55
N GLN A 34 -1.74 13.42 -2.35
CA GLN A 34 -0.91 14.44 -1.69
C GLN A 34 -0.50 15.60 -2.62
N TRP A 35 -0.54 15.42 -3.94
CA TRP A 35 0.09 16.34 -4.90
C TRP A 35 -0.75 16.63 -6.14
N THR A 36 -1.96 17.08 -6.01
CA THR A 36 -2.66 17.71 -7.14
C THR A 36 -2.91 19.17 -6.82
N ALA A 37 -2.70 20.06 -7.81
CA ALA A 37 -3.13 21.45 -7.74
C ALA A 37 -4.64 21.55 -7.38
N ASP A 38 -5.37 20.47 -7.69
CA ASP A 38 -6.78 20.25 -7.39
C ASP A 38 -7.03 19.59 -6.03
N GLY A 39 -6.04 19.50 -5.16
CA GLY A 39 -6.18 18.94 -3.81
C GLY A 39 -7.29 19.59 -2.97
N CYS A 40 -7.76 20.76 -3.40
CA CYS A 40 -8.93 21.43 -2.85
C CYS A 40 -10.27 20.83 -3.33
N VAL A 41 -10.32 20.28 -4.55
CA VAL A 41 -11.57 19.73 -5.13
C VAL A 41 -11.91 18.37 -4.52
N GLN A 42 -10.91 17.61 -4.10
CA GLN A 42 -11.13 16.31 -3.45
C GLN A 42 -11.68 16.42 -2.03
N ARG A 43 -11.65 17.60 -1.44
CA ARG A 43 -12.16 17.81 -0.08
C ARG A 43 -13.68 17.84 0.04
N SER A 44 -14.41 18.21 -1.01
CA SER A 44 -15.82 18.51 -0.83
C SER A 44 -16.79 17.41 -1.29
N GLU A 45 -16.67 16.91 -2.50
CA GLU A 45 -17.68 15.98 -3.02
C GLU A 45 -17.11 14.66 -3.58
N LEU A 46 -15.92 14.69 -4.15
CA LEU A 46 -15.25 13.50 -4.67
C LEU A 46 -14.55 12.68 -3.57
N GLY A 47 -14.15 13.30 -2.48
CA GLY A 47 -13.38 12.66 -1.42
C GLY A 47 -14.08 11.47 -0.76
N THR A 48 -15.39 11.54 -0.58
CA THR A 48 -16.18 10.43 -0.03
C THR A 48 -16.42 9.31 -1.05
N LYS A 49 -16.48 9.65 -2.33
CA LYS A 49 -16.65 8.68 -3.43
C LYS A 49 -15.37 7.91 -3.76
N MET A 50 -14.22 8.41 -3.31
CA MET A 50 -12.90 7.80 -3.54
C MET A 50 -12.39 7.00 -2.34
N ARG A 51 -13.20 6.83 -1.31
CA ARG A 51 -12.82 6.07 -0.14
C ARG A 51 -12.75 4.58 -0.48
N PRO A 52 -11.63 3.89 -0.17
CA PRO A 52 -11.60 2.43 -0.29
C PRO A 52 -12.58 1.79 0.69
N GLU A 53 -13.07 0.62 0.33
CA GLU A 53 -13.98 -0.16 1.17
C GLU A 53 -13.25 -0.80 2.36
N CYS A 54 -11.97 -1.10 2.17
CA CYS A 54 -11.20 -1.83 3.15
C CYS A 54 -9.70 -1.59 2.93
N ILE A 55 -8.94 -1.67 4.04
CA ILE A 55 -7.49 -1.68 4.04
C ILE A 55 -7.03 -3.01 4.61
N VAL A 56 -6.13 -3.69 3.92
CA VAL A 56 -5.53 -4.94 4.34
C VAL A 56 -4.02 -4.80 4.45
N MET A 57 -3.44 -5.31 5.53
CA MET A 57 -2.04 -5.19 5.87
C MET A 57 -1.38 -6.57 5.91
N PRO A 58 -0.97 -7.12 4.76
CA PRO A 58 -0.27 -8.41 4.74
C PRO A 58 1.13 -8.29 5.35
N GLY A 59 1.60 -9.37 5.97
CA GLY A 59 2.93 -9.47 6.59
C GLY A 59 3.86 -10.44 5.87
N SER A 60 3.38 -11.08 4.79
CA SER A 60 4.21 -12.00 4.00
C SER A 60 3.77 -12.06 2.54
N THR A 61 4.61 -12.62 1.70
CA THR A 61 4.31 -12.87 0.28
C THR A 61 3.12 -13.82 0.12
N GLU A 62 3.00 -14.81 0.98
CA GLU A 62 1.90 -15.79 0.98
C GLU A 62 0.57 -15.11 1.30
N GLU A 63 0.55 -14.20 2.28
CA GLU A 63 -0.63 -13.41 2.61
C GLU A 63 -1.02 -12.51 1.42
N VAL A 64 -0.05 -11.85 0.76
CA VAL A 64 -0.32 -11.05 -0.45
C VAL A 64 -0.92 -11.91 -1.56
N GLN A 65 -0.35 -13.09 -1.83
CA GLN A 65 -0.88 -14.03 -2.83
C GLN A 65 -2.32 -14.45 -2.51
N ALA A 66 -2.61 -14.72 -1.23
CA ALA A 66 -3.95 -15.09 -0.79
C ALA A 66 -4.94 -13.94 -1.00
N VAL A 67 -4.57 -12.70 -0.65
CA VAL A 67 -5.38 -11.50 -0.90
C VAL A 67 -5.70 -11.33 -2.38
N ILE A 68 -4.70 -11.51 -3.27
CA ILE A 68 -4.91 -11.41 -4.73
C ILE A 68 -5.87 -12.51 -5.23
N LYS A 69 -5.75 -13.74 -4.71
CA LYS A 69 -6.70 -14.83 -5.04
C LYS A 69 -8.13 -14.49 -4.60
N LEU A 70 -8.29 -13.86 -3.42
CA LEU A 70 -9.60 -13.39 -2.96
C LEU A 70 -10.14 -12.26 -3.85
N ALA A 71 -9.28 -11.34 -4.32
CA ALA A 71 -9.70 -10.29 -5.25
C ALA A 71 -10.29 -10.85 -6.53
N ASN A 72 -9.65 -11.87 -7.10
CA ASN A 72 -10.18 -12.58 -8.28
C ASN A 72 -11.48 -13.34 -7.98
N ARG A 73 -11.60 -13.97 -6.80
CA ARG A 73 -12.78 -14.75 -6.41
C ARG A 73 -14.00 -13.89 -6.13
N TYR A 74 -13.82 -12.75 -5.50
CA TYR A 74 -14.91 -11.87 -5.07
C TYR A 74 -15.07 -10.62 -5.93
N ASP A 75 -14.30 -10.53 -7.03
CA ASP A 75 -14.37 -9.44 -8.03
C ASP A 75 -14.20 -8.04 -7.42
N PHE A 76 -13.23 -7.83 -6.55
CA PHE A 76 -12.84 -6.52 -6.07
C PHE A 76 -11.49 -6.07 -6.67
N VAL A 77 -11.29 -4.74 -6.74
CA VAL A 77 -10.05 -4.15 -7.19
C VAL A 77 -9.12 -3.97 -5.98
N PHE A 78 -7.84 -4.27 -6.14
CA PHE A 78 -6.83 -3.96 -5.13
C PHE A 78 -5.82 -2.95 -5.64
N ILE A 79 -5.33 -2.12 -4.72
CA ILE A 79 -4.31 -1.10 -4.99
C ILE A 79 -3.23 -1.25 -3.93
N PRO A 80 -1.98 -1.60 -4.31
CA PRO A 80 -0.85 -1.56 -3.38
C PRO A 80 -0.48 -0.11 -3.08
N ARG A 81 -0.23 0.20 -1.82
CA ARG A 81 0.16 1.53 -1.38
C ARG A 81 1.30 1.44 -0.36
N GLY A 82 2.47 1.94 -0.71
CA GLY A 82 3.56 2.15 0.24
C GLY A 82 3.28 3.34 1.18
N THR A 83 4.29 4.14 1.49
CA THR A 83 4.14 5.31 2.39
C THR A 83 3.18 6.39 1.86
N GLY A 84 2.77 6.29 0.60
CA GLY A 84 1.84 7.23 -0.03
C GLY A 84 2.49 8.55 -0.43
N MET A 85 3.80 8.62 -0.41
CA MET A 85 4.54 9.85 -0.69
C MET A 85 4.53 10.24 -2.17
N ILE A 86 4.75 9.28 -3.05
CA ILE A 86 4.66 9.52 -4.48
C ILE A 86 3.23 9.26 -4.90
N ASN A 87 2.56 10.34 -5.23
CA ASN A 87 1.28 10.28 -5.88
C ASN A 87 1.49 9.92 -7.35
N SER A 88 1.54 8.66 -7.67
CA SER A 88 1.28 8.29 -9.04
C SER A 88 -0.23 8.43 -9.27
N ALA A 89 -0.62 9.08 -10.36
CA ALA A 89 -2.00 9.09 -10.83
C ALA A 89 -2.57 7.66 -10.96
N PHE A 90 -1.71 6.66 -11.02
CA PHE A 90 -2.01 5.24 -11.08
C PHE A 90 -2.41 4.61 -9.73
N ALA A 91 -2.05 5.23 -8.60
CA ALA A 91 -2.43 4.77 -7.27
C ALA A 91 -3.67 5.50 -6.72
N ASN A 92 -4.40 6.19 -7.58
CA ASN A 92 -5.62 6.90 -7.20
C ASN A 92 -6.79 5.92 -7.09
N PRO A 93 -7.34 5.67 -5.89
CA PRO A 93 -8.52 4.84 -5.75
C PRO A 93 -9.67 5.28 -6.66
N GLY A 94 -9.81 6.57 -6.91
CA GLY A 94 -10.88 7.13 -7.72
C GLY A 94 -10.87 6.66 -9.18
N GLN A 95 -9.74 6.39 -9.76
CA GLN A 95 -9.66 5.84 -11.12
C GLN A 95 -9.98 4.34 -11.17
N ALA A 96 -9.73 3.61 -10.10
CA ALA A 96 -10.03 2.19 -9.97
C ALA A 96 -11.50 1.92 -9.60
N MET A 97 -12.21 2.92 -9.10
CA MET A 97 -13.58 2.79 -8.57
C MET A 97 -14.68 2.70 -9.62
N MET A 98 -14.40 2.29 -10.83
CA MET A 98 -15.42 2.10 -11.87
C MET A 98 -16.39 0.95 -11.51
N GLY A 99 -17.19 1.12 -10.47
CA GLY A 99 -18.30 0.23 -10.10
C GLY A 99 -17.92 -1.03 -9.32
N LYS A 100 -16.67 -1.19 -8.88
CA LYS A 100 -16.21 -2.31 -8.05
C LYS A 100 -15.70 -1.79 -6.70
N GLY A 101 -15.80 -2.60 -5.65
CA GLY A 101 -15.18 -2.31 -4.36
C GLY A 101 -13.65 -2.22 -4.47
N VAL A 102 -13.04 -1.26 -3.78
CA VAL A 102 -11.59 -1.06 -3.78
C VAL A 102 -11.01 -1.44 -2.43
N VAL A 103 -9.99 -2.28 -2.44
CA VAL A 103 -9.22 -2.68 -1.26
C VAL A 103 -7.80 -2.14 -1.40
N ILE A 104 -7.32 -1.44 -0.40
CA ILE A 104 -5.91 -1.02 -0.34
C ILE A 104 -5.08 -2.14 0.29
N ILE A 105 -3.99 -2.52 -0.35
CA ILE A 105 -2.96 -3.36 0.24
C ILE A 105 -1.85 -2.45 0.78
N ASP A 106 -1.75 -2.36 2.10
CA ASP A 106 -0.70 -1.61 2.80
C ASP A 106 0.36 -2.59 3.33
N PRO A 107 1.53 -2.70 2.71
CA PRO A 107 2.55 -3.67 3.07
C PRO A 107 3.40 -3.25 4.28
N LYS A 108 2.93 -2.37 5.16
CA LYS A 108 3.72 -1.81 6.27
C LYS A 108 4.28 -2.83 7.27
N ARG A 109 3.79 -4.08 7.27
CA ARG A 109 4.33 -5.20 8.04
C ARG A 109 5.51 -5.91 7.35
N MET A 110 5.81 -5.53 6.09
CA MET A 110 6.84 -6.12 5.25
C MET A 110 7.99 -5.10 5.10
N ASP A 111 8.77 -4.90 6.13
CA ASP A 111 9.78 -3.84 6.26
C ASP A 111 11.21 -4.36 6.47
N LYS A 112 11.47 -5.63 6.16
CA LYS A 112 12.77 -6.26 6.38
C LYS A 112 13.72 -6.06 5.21
N ILE A 113 14.99 -5.78 5.52
CA ILE A 113 16.10 -5.87 4.59
C ILE A 113 16.59 -7.32 4.62
N LEU A 114 16.38 -8.05 3.53
CA LEU A 114 16.63 -9.48 3.45
C LEU A 114 18.09 -9.80 3.13
N LYS A 115 18.72 -8.97 2.28
CA LYS A 115 20.12 -9.15 1.86
C LYS A 115 20.69 -7.82 1.38
N ILE A 116 21.96 -7.56 1.73
CA ILE A 116 22.79 -6.55 1.06
C ILE A 116 24.01 -7.27 0.51
N ASP A 117 24.19 -7.23 -0.80
CA ASP A 117 25.31 -7.84 -1.52
C ASP A 117 26.22 -6.73 -2.04
N LYS A 118 27.28 -6.44 -1.28
CA LYS A 118 28.21 -5.35 -1.60
C LYS A 118 29.07 -5.66 -2.84
N ASP A 119 29.34 -6.93 -3.10
CA ASP A 119 30.23 -7.33 -4.20
C ASP A 119 29.50 -7.22 -5.55
N ASN A 120 28.20 -7.50 -5.56
CA ASN A 120 27.34 -7.38 -6.74
C ASN A 120 26.48 -6.10 -6.74
N MET A 121 26.63 -5.23 -5.74
CA MET A 121 25.99 -3.90 -5.66
C MET A 121 24.44 -3.95 -5.74
N TYR A 122 23.80 -4.89 -5.05
CA TYR A 122 22.35 -4.94 -4.93
C TYR A 122 21.87 -5.23 -3.50
N ALA A 123 20.63 -4.87 -3.22
CA ALA A 123 19.93 -5.27 -2.00
C ALA A 123 18.59 -5.93 -2.34
N VAL A 124 18.21 -6.92 -1.53
CA VAL A 124 16.87 -7.53 -1.56
C VAL A 124 16.13 -7.04 -0.33
N ILE A 125 14.99 -6.41 -0.54
CA ILE A 125 14.22 -5.75 0.50
C ILE A 125 12.73 -6.10 0.38
N GLU A 126 12.02 -6.03 1.47
CA GLU A 126 10.56 -6.04 1.48
C GLU A 126 9.99 -4.67 1.05
N PRO A 127 8.73 -4.62 0.57
CA PRO A 127 8.18 -3.43 -0.11
C PRO A 127 8.00 -2.19 0.76
N TYR A 128 8.04 -2.31 2.09
CA TYR A 128 7.89 -1.17 3.00
C TYR A 128 9.21 -0.66 3.59
N VAL A 129 10.34 -1.21 3.17
CA VAL A 129 11.66 -0.70 3.59
C VAL A 129 11.82 0.74 3.11
N THR A 130 12.11 1.64 4.06
CA THR A 130 12.34 3.05 3.73
C THR A 130 13.73 3.24 3.14
N PHE A 131 13.88 4.28 2.29
CA PHE A 131 15.19 4.64 1.77
C PHE A 131 16.19 4.91 2.89
N ALA A 132 15.78 5.62 3.94
CA ALA A 132 16.65 5.94 5.06
C ALA A 132 17.17 4.70 5.79
N SER A 133 16.30 3.70 6.05
CA SER A 133 16.72 2.45 6.69
C SER A 133 17.66 1.64 5.80
N LEU A 134 17.38 1.56 4.49
CA LEU A 134 18.26 0.87 3.54
C LEU A 134 19.62 1.57 3.43
N GLN A 135 19.65 2.91 3.36
CA GLN A 135 20.88 3.69 3.33
C GLN A 135 21.73 3.45 4.59
N ALA A 136 21.10 3.46 5.77
CA ALA A 136 21.80 3.21 7.03
C ALA A 136 22.44 1.83 7.09
N GLU A 137 21.75 0.79 6.65
CA GLU A 137 22.29 -0.57 6.60
C GLU A 137 23.37 -0.74 5.50
N ALA A 138 23.19 -0.11 4.34
CA ALA A 138 24.20 -0.13 3.28
C ALA A 138 25.51 0.53 3.72
N MET A 139 25.46 1.64 4.46
CA MET A 139 26.65 2.31 4.98
C MET A 139 27.45 1.44 5.95
N LYS A 140 26.83 0.56 6.71
CA LYS A 140 27.52 -0.37 7.63
C LYS A 140 28.44 -1.34 6.90
N VAL A 141 28.14 -1.63 5.63
CA VAL A 141 28.94 -2.51 4.77
C VAL A 141 29.81 -1.75 3.76
N GLY A 142 29.91 -0.44 3.89
CA GLY A 142 30.74 0.43 3.04
C GLY A 142 30.12 0.79 1.70
N CYS A 143 28.79 0.62 1.55
CA CYS A 143 28.04 0.98 0.35
C CYS A 143 27.19 2.22 0.58
N THR A 144 26.86 2.93 -0.50
CA THR A 144 25.94 4.08 -0.48
C THR A 144 25.03 4.05 -1.68
N MET A 145 23.82 4.58 -1.51
CA MET A 145 22.89 4.74 -2.63
C MET A 145 23.14 6.08 -3.32
N PRO A 146 23.33 6.10 -4.65
CA PRO A 146 23.86 7.28 -5.34
C PRO A 146 22.89 8.47 -5.38
N THR A 147 21.60 8.21 -5.36
CA THR A 147 20.58 9.27 -5.49
C THR A 147 19.35 8.93 -4.67
N PRO A 148 19.05 9.66 -3.60
CA PRO A 148 17.79 9.49 -2.90
C PRO A 148 16.64 9.95 -3.83
N PRO A 149 15.59 9.16 -3.99
CA PRO A 149 14.41 9.62 -4.71
C PRO A 149 13.76 10.79 -3.97
N ALA A 150 13.03 11.64 -4.69
CA ALA A 150 12.25 12.70 -4.06
C ALA A 150 11.36 12.09 -2.97
N GLY A 151 11.43 12.64 -1.76
CA GLY A 151 10.66 12.13 -0.64
C GLY A 151 11.23 10.91 0.10
N SER A 152 12.49 10.60 -0.10
CA SER A 152 13.18 9.48 0.52
C SER A 152 13.36 9.57 2.04
N GLN A 153 12.89 10.62 2.66
CA GLN A 153 13.02 10.87 4.11
C GLN A 153 11.86 10.27 4.94
N VAL A 154 10.94 9.58 4.30
CA VAL A 154 9.78 8.91 4.91
C VAL A 154 9.74 7.45 4.52
#